data_3e27cb15cd9bb563b1bada59dc58df7e
#
_entry.id   3e27cb15cd9bb563b1bada59dc58df7e
#
_cell.length_a   1.000
_cell.length_b   1.000
_cell.length_c   1.000
_cell.angle_alpha   90.00
_cell.angle_beta   90.00
_cell.angle_gamma   90.00
#
_symmetry.space_group_name_H-M   'P 1'
#
loop_
_entity.id
_entity.type
_entity.pdbx_description
1 polymer ?
#
loop_
_entity_poly.entity_id
_entity_poly.type
_entity_poly.pdbx_seq_one_letter_code
_entity_poly.pdbx_strand_id
1 'polypeptide(L)'
;MGFYTGKKILVTGGTGTIGQHLVRRLLEDDPAVIRIFSRDEFKQFEMQQAFQDHRKKLRFLIGDVRDLARLIRAMEDVDYVFHLAAMKQVPACEYNPFEAVQTN
;
A
#
# COMPACT_ATOMS: atom_id res chain seq x y z
N MET A 1 6.68 20.26 0.22
CA MET A 1 6.32 19.59 -1.04
C MET A 1 7.30 18.52 -1.37
N GLY A 2 6.83 17.44 -1.87
CA GLY A 2 7.67 16.33 -2.18
C GLY A 2 7.33 15.73 -3.52
N PHE A 3 8.06 14.67 -3.85
CA PHE A 3 7.90 13.98 -5.11
C PHE A 3 6.47 13.48 -5.31
N TYR A 4 5.81 13.07 -4.23
CA TYR A 4 4.47 12.46 -4.31
C TYR A 4 3.34 13.44 -4.09
N THR A 5 3.62 14.73 -4.04
CA THR A 5 2.59 15.74 -3.84
C THR A 5 1.53 15.65 -4.93
N GLY A 6 0.27 15.53 -4.52
CA GLY A 6 -0.84 15.46 -5.45
C GLY A 6 -0.98 14.15 -6.19
N LYS A 7 -0.18 13.14 -5.87
CA LYS A 7 -0.20 11.85 -6.56
C LYS A 7 -1.12 10.87 -5.90
N LYS A 8 -1.61 9.91 -6.68
CA LYS A 8 -2.44 8.81 -6.20
C LYS A 8 -1.56 7.58 -6.07
N ILE A 9 -1.52 7.00 -4.89
CA ILE A 9 -0.58 5.93 -4.57
C ILE A 9 -1.34 4.72 -4.07
N LEU A 10 -0.88 3.53 -4.47
CA LEU A 10 -1.39 2.27 -3.94
C LEU A 10 -0.27 1.59 -3.18
N VAL A 11 -0.57 1.13 -1.96
CA VAL A 11 0.37 0.36 -1.16
C VAL A 11 -0.26 -0.98 -0.85
N THR A 12 0.32 -2.07 -1.35
CA THR A 12 -0.12 -3.40 -0.99
C THR A 12 0.68 -3.86 0.22
N GLY A 13 0.00 -4.48 1.18
CA GLY A 13 0.65 -4.87 2.41
C GLY A 13 0.93 -3.71 3.34
N GLY A 14 0.21 -2.61 3.18
CA GLY A 14 0.48 -1.39 3.93
C GLY A 14 0.12 -1.43 5.40
N THR A 15 -0.53 -2.50 5.86
CA THR A 15 -0.91 -2.59 7.26
C THR A 15 0.18 -3.18 8.15
N GLY A 16 1.25 -3.70 7.56
CA GLY A 16 2.38 -4.18 8.34
C GLY A 16 3.24 -3.03 8.85
N THR A 17 4.24 -3.36 9.64
CA THR A 17 5.10 -2.34 10.24
C THR A 17 5.79 -1.47 9.19
N ILE A 18 6.39 -2.12 8.20
CA ILE A 18 7.08 -1.39 7.14
C ILE A 18 6.10 -0.56 6.33
N GLY A 19 4.93 -1.14 6.04
CA GLY A 19 3.91 -0.42 5.29
C GLY A 19 3.41 0.82 5.99
N GLN A 20 3.23 0.74 7.29
CA GLN A 20 2.77 1.90 8.05
C GLN A 20 3.82 3.01 8.07
N HIS A 21 5.08 2.64 8.21
CA HIS A 21 6.16 3.62 8.14
C HIS A 21 6.19 4.30 6.77
N LEU A 22 6.04 3.52 5.72
CA LEU A 22 6.01 4.06 4.37
C LEU A 22 4.85 5.04 4.20
N VAL A 23 3.67 4.66 4.68
CA VAL A 23 2.50 5.51 4.54
C VAL A 23 2.70 6.83 5.28
N ARG A 24 3.27 6.79 6.49
CA ARG A 24 3.56 8.03 7.21
C ARG A 24 4.50 8.93 6.44
N ARG A 25 5.53 8.33 5.84
CA ARG A 25 6.48 9.12 5.06
C ARG A 25 5.83 9.72 3.83
N LEU A 26 4.99 8.94 3.15
CA LEU A 26 4.29 9.44 1.96
C LEU A 26 3.33 10.58 2.30
N LEU A 27 2.69 10.50 3.46
CA LEU A 27 1.77 11.56 3.87
C LEU A 27 2.47 12.91 4.05
N GLU A 28 3.77 12.89 4.35
CA GLU A 28 4.53 14.12 4.48
C GLU A 28 4.62 14.89 3.16
N ASP A 29 4.47 14.18 2.04
CA ASP A 29 4.53 14.81 0.73
C ASP A 29 3.17 15.34 0.27
N ASP A 30 2.14 15.19 1.08
CA ASP A 30 0.78 15.64 0.78
C ASP A 30 0.24 15.04 -0.52
N PRO A 31 0.13 13.72 -0.61
CA PRO A 31 -0.42 13.08 -1.81
C PRO A 31 -1.91 13.36 -1.94
N ALA A 32 -2.46 13.08 -3.13
CA ALA A 32 -3.90 13.21 -3.32
C ALA A 32 -4.64 12.14 -2.54
N VAL A 33 -4.16 10.90 -2.63
CA VAL A 33 -4.76 9.78 -1.90
C VAL A 33 -3.76 8.64 -1.84
N ILE A 34 -3.82 7.87 -0.75
CA ILE A 34 -3.08 6.62 -0.62
C ILE A 34 -4.10 5.52 -0.41
N ARG A 35 -4.12 4.55 -1.31
CA ARG A 35 -4.96 3.36 -1.19
C ARG A 35 -4.14 2.27 -0.54
N ILE A 36 -4.69 1.67 0.50
CA ILE A 36 -4.02 0.61 1.24
C ILE A 36 -4.78 -0.68 0.99
N PHE A 37 -4.11 -1.64 0.36
CA PHE A 37 -4.71 -2.90 -0.07
C PHE A 37 -4.09 -4.02 0.73
N SER A 38 -4.91 -4.76 1.47
CA SER A 38 -4.41 -5.88 2.27
C SER A 38 -5.55 -6.84 2.57
N ARG A 39 -5.19 -8.04 3.00
CA ARG A 39 -6.18 -9.05 3.36
C ARG A 39 -6.65 -8.93 4.79
N ASP A 40 -5.87 -8.28 5.65
CA ASP A 40 -6.10 -8.31 7.08
C ASP A 40 -7.03 -7.18 7.49
N GLU A 41 -8.29 -7.51 7.62
CA GLU A 41 -9.32 -6.54 7.97
C GLU A 41 -9.09 -5.94 9.35
N PHE A 42 -8.65 -6.75 10.29
CA PHE A 42 -8.41 -6.29 11.64
C PHE A 42 -7.28 -5.26 11.70
N LYS A 43 -6.19 -5.56 11.00
CA LYS A 43 -5.08 -4.61 10.96
C LYS A 43 -5.44 -3.33 10.24
N GLN A 44 -6.31 -3.41 9.23
CA GLN A 44 -6.78 -2.19 8.59
C GLN A 44 -7.60 -1.34 9.55
N PHE A 45 -8.42 -1.99 10.36
CA PHE A 45 -9.19 -1.27 11.35
C PHE A 45 -8.28 -0.56 12.34
N GLU A 46 -7.26 -1.26 12.84
CA GLU A 46 -6.31 -0.66 13.76
C GLU A 46 -5.58 0.51 13.13
N MET A 47 -5.19 0.36 11.88
CA MET A 47 -4.50 1.41 11.17
C MET A 47 -5.37 2.63 10.94
N GLN A 48 -6.65 2.41 10.66
CA GLN A 48 -7.59 3.52 10.54
C GLN A 48 -7.64 4.33 11.81
N GLN A 49 -7.63 3.67 12.97
CA GLN A 49 -7.62 4.37 14.24
C GLN A 49 -6.33 5.17 14.42
N ALA A 50 -5.20 4.56 14.09
CA ALA A 50 -3.91 5.20 14.27
C ALA A 50 -3.70 6.38 13.34
N PHE A 51 -4.32 6.35 12.16
CA PHE A 51 -4.14 7.39 11.14
C PHE A 51 -5.36 8.27 10.99
N GLN A 52 -6.14 8.42 12.05
CA GLN A 52 -7.40 9.15 11.99
C GLN A 52 -7.24 10.59 11.51
N ASP A 53 -6.12 11.21 11.84
CA ASP A 53 -5.86 12.58 11.43
C ASP A 53 -5.65 12.71 9.92
N HIS A 54 -5.41 11.58 9.24
CA HIS A 54 -5.15 11.57 7.80
C HIS A 54 -6.22 10.85 7.02
N ARG A 55 -7.38 10.61 7.63
CA ARG A 55 -8.41 9.76 7.01
C ARG A 55 -8.88 10.26 5.65
N LYS A 56 -8.78 11.55 5.40
CA LYS A 56 -9.20 12.10 4.11
C LYS A 56 -8.27 11.71 2.98
N LYS A 57 -7.04 11.39 3.30
CA LYS A 57 -6.03 11.00 2.31
C LYS A 57 -5.93 9.51 2.14
N LEU A 58 -6.57 8.73 2.99
CA LEU A 58 -6.41 7.27 2.99
C LEU A 58 -7.68 6.58 2.52
N ARG A 59 -7.50 5.49 1.76
CA ARG A 59 -8.60 4.61 1.36
C ARG A 59 -8.15 3.19 1.64
N PHE A 60 -8.98 2.46 2.37
CA PHE A 60 -8.66 1.09 2.77
C PHE A 60 -9.46 0.11 1.93
N LEU A 61 -8.75 -0.80 1.29
CA LEU A 61 -9.36 -1.80 0.40
C LEU A 61 -8.98 -3.18 0.89
N ILE A 62 -9.99 -4.03 1.09
CA ILE A 62 -9.75 -5.42 1.51
C ILE A 62 -9.63 -6.27 0.26
N GLY A 63 -8.56 -7.03 0.16
CA GLY A 63 -8.38 -7.92 -0.95
C GLY A 63 -7.06 -8.65 -0.90
N ASP A 64 -6.96 -9.67 -1.73
CA ASP A 64 -5.78 -10.50 -1.86
C ASP A 64 -5.08 -10.14 -3.16
N VAL A 65 -3.76 -9.94 -3.11
CA VAL A 65 -3.02 -9.58 -4.33
C VAL A 65 -3.09 -10.68 -5.38
N ARG A 66 -3.46 -11.90 -5.00
CA ARG A 66 -3.66 -12.99 -5.95
C ARG A 66 -4.99 -12.88 -6.70
N ASP A 67 -5.90 -12.07 -6.19
CA ASP A 67 -7.16 -11.79 -6.89
C ASP A 67 -6.91 -10.68 -7.88
N LEU A 68 -6.61 -11.07 -9.12
CA LEU A 68 -6.17 -10.13 -10.13
C LEU A 68 -7.21 -9.06 -10.44
N ALA A 69 -8.47 -9.45 -10.48
CA ALA A 69 -9.53 -8.47 -10.80
C ALA A 69 -9.60 -7.37 -9.75
N ARG A 70 -9.49 -7.74 -8.47
CA ARG A 70 -9.54 -6.74 -7.42
C ARG A 70 -8.28 -5.87 -7.42
N LEU A 71 -7.13 -6.49 -7.69
CA LEU A 71 -5.89 -5.74 -7.73
C LEU A 71 -5.91 -4.72 -8.87
N ILE A 72 -6.37 -5.13 -10.04
CA ILE A 72 -6.47 -4.22 -11.17
C ILE A 72 -7.38 -3.04 -10.83
N ARG A 73 -8.51 -3.33 -10.19
CA ARG A 73 -9.43 -2.28 -9.81
C ARG A 73 -8.79 -1.31 -8.80
N ALA A 74 -8.01 -1.86 -7.86
CA ALA A 74 -7.34 -1.02 -6.88
C ALA A 74 -6.29 -0.13 -7.51
N MET A 75 -5.78 -0.53 -8.68
CA MET A 75 -4.73 0.22 -9.38
C MET A 75 -5.27 1.28 -10.33
N GLU A 76 -6.58 1.37 -10.51
CA GLU A 76 -7.15 2.33 -11.45
C GLU A 76 -6.79 3.76 -11.04
N ASP A 77 -6.29 4.53 -12.00
CA ASP A 77 -5.93 5.93 -11.81
C ASP A 77 -4.83 6.16 -10.78
N VAL A 78 -4.05 5.12 -10.48
CA VAL A 78 -2.96 5.23 -9.53
C VAL A 78 -1.68 5.62 -10.26
N ASP A 79 -0.94 6.55 -9.67
CA ASP A 79 0.32 7.00 -10.25
C ASP A 79 1.50 6.12 -9.86
N TYR A 80 1.50 5.60 -8.62
CA TYR A 80 2.60 4.80 -8.10
C TYR A 80 2.07 3.63 -7.28
N VAL A 81 2.75 2.50 -7.38
CA VAL A 81 2.41 1.29 -6.62
C VAL A 81 3.61 0.84 -5.82
N PHE A 82 3.41 0.68 -4.51
CA PHE A 82 4.40 0.07 -3.63
C PHE A 82 3.89 -1.31 -3.26
N HIS A 83 4.53 -2.32 -3.78
CA HIS A 83 4.04 -3.70 -3.64
C HIS A 83 4.77 -4.44 -2.53
N LEU A 84 4.42 -4.11 -1.30
CA LEU A 84 5.10 -4.67 -0.13
C LEU A 84 4.66 -6.08 0.21
N ALA A 85 3.44 -6.44 -0.19
CA ALA A 85 2.92 -7.76 0.15
C ALA A 85 3.81 -8.90 -0.35
N ALA A 86 4.33 -8.74 -1.57
CA ALA A 86 5.17 -9.78 -2.16
C ALA A 86 6.49 -9.94 -1.43
N MET A 87 7.02 -8.85 -0.93
CA MET A 87 8.32 -8.87 -0.28
C MET A 87 8.31 -9.65 1.02
N LYS A 88 7.20 -9.63 1.73
CA LYS A 88 7.07 -10.35 2.98
C LYS A 88 7.06 -11.86 2.79
N GLN A 89 6.75 -12.30 1.60
CA GLN A 89 6.54 -13.72 1.32
C GLN A 89 7.81 -14.40 0.85
N VAL A 90 8.93 -13.74 0.94
CA VAL A 90 10.14 -14.27 0.33
C VAL A 90 11.21 -14.54 1.39
N PRO A 91 10.96 -15.53 2.26
CA PRO A 91 11.97 -15.89 3.25
C PRO A 91 13.14 -16.55 2.52
N ALA A 92 14.31 -16.29 2.98
CA ALA A 92 15.48 -17.01 2.50
C ALA A 92 15.63 -16.99 0.99
N CYS A 93 15.01 -16.11 0.29
CA CYS A 93 15.14 -16.14 -1.14
C CYS A 93 16.08 -15.04 -1.61
N GLU A 94 16.56 -15.23 -2.80
CA GLU A 94 17.49 -14.29 -3.40
C GLU A 94 16.81 -13.28 -4.30
N TYR A 95 15.51 -13.20 -4.20
CA TYR A 95 14.78 -12.22 -5.00
C TYR A 95 15.21 -10.83 -4.65
N ASN A 96 15.35 -10.00 -5.64
CA ASN A 96 15.41 -8.59 -5.35
C ASN A 96 13.95 -8.08 -5.39
N PRO A 97 13.70 -6.89 -4.84
CA PRO A 97 12.32 -6.36 -4.80
C PRO A 97 11.69 -6.24 -6.18
N PHE A 98 12.50 -5.99 -7.18
CA PHE A 98 12.00 -5.83 -8.53
C PHE A 98 11.42 -7.13 -9.06
N GLU A 99 12.09 -8.24 -8.83
CA GLU A 99 11.60 -9.54 -9.27
C GLU A 99 10.32 -9.92 -8.55
N ALA A 100 10.25 -9.64 -7.25
CA ALA A 100 9.06 -9.94 -6.49
C ALA A 100 7.85 -9.21 -7.06
N VAL A 101 8.03 -7.98 -7.47
CA VAL A 101 6.95 -7.21 -8.08
C VAL A 101 6.53 -7.85 -9.40
N GLN A 102 7.47 -8.29 -10.20
CA GLN A 102 7.15 -8.86 -11.50
C GLN A 102 6.42 -10.18 -11.40
N THR A 103 6.71 -10.97 -10.40
CA THR A 103 6.11 -12.29 -10.29
C THR A 103 4.71 -12.24 -9.69
N ASN A 104 4.32 -11.15 -9.17
CA ASN A 104 3.01 -10.97 -8.57
C ASN A 104 2.14 -10.05 -9.38
#